data_b37a4ee2a3ef416a18a08a01f3ee169c
#
_entry.id   b37a4ee2a3ef416a18a08a01f3ee169c
#
_cell.length_a   1.000
_cell.length_b   1.000
_cell.length_c   1.000
_cell.angle_alpha   90.00
_cell.angle_beta   90.00
_cell.angle_gamma   90.00
#
_symmetry.space_group_name_H-M   'P 1'
#
loop_
_entity.id
_entity.type
_entity.pdbx_description
1 polymer ?
#
loop_
_entity_poly.entity_id
_entity_poly.type
_entity_poly.pdbx_seq_one_letter_code
_entity_poly.pdbx_strand_id
1 'polypeptide(L)'
;MRFQELSESQTVVSRIIQNSIVSNKVGHAYIFSGDYEPYLIDTATLFAKALFCESPDGAEPCGVCRNCRRMDSKNIVDYIEVEPDGTSIKKEQIQQLLSDLSLRGAEGDRQVYVIHQAHKMTTQAANSLLKFFEEPGVGKLAILVTTQPQLLLPTIRSRAQQLAFRPIDRAQLAQTMSEELSCTYDLAYLALTVYPKWDDAKEALEQEWFVQAYGLVVQLIEVLTKRPQELLLFAQEKWLGHFKGRNELRVGLELFEHWLEEALHLKVRDMYAPKLFKNEAALYNAFIQNRSVTKLTHAIESVHAAIWRLEANVNPQLTFERLSFDLQKG
;
A
#
# COMPACT_ATOMS: atom_id res chain seq x y z
N MET A 1 5.20 -11.49 -10.59
CA MET A 1 5.69 -12.28 -9.43
C MET A 1 5.81 -13.76 -9.79
N ARG A 2 6.83 -14.46 -9.27
CA ARG A 2 7.04 -15.91 -9.37
C ARG A 2 7.17 -16.52 -7.98
N PHE A 3 6.97 -17.84 -7.85
CA PHE A 3 7.14 -18.51 -6.56
C PHE A 3 8.60 -18.48 -6.05
N GLN A 4 9.58 -18.39 -6.95
CA GLN A 4 10.97 -18.19 -6.55
C GLN A 4 11.13 -16.87 -5.79
N GLU A 5 10.66 -15.76 -6.34
CA GLU A 5 10.68 -14.41 -5.72
C GLU A 5 9.90 -14.41 -4.39
N LEU A 6 8.72 -15.04 -4.38
CA LEU A 6 7.92 -15.22 -3.17
C LEU A 6 8.68 -16.02 -2.10
N SER A 7 9.45 -17.03 -2.48
CA SER A 7 10.20 -17.87 -1.54
C SER A 7 11.34 -17.12 -0.85
N GLU A 8 11.94 -16.16 -1.53
CA GLU A 8 13.04 -15.33 -0.98
C GLU A 8 12.54 -14.44 0.16
N SER A 9 11.39 -13.81 -0.01
CA SER A 9 10.82 -12.88 0.98
C SER A 9 9.85 -13.53 1.97
N GLN A 10 9.07 -14.54 1.52
CA GLN A 10 7.97 -15.18 2.26
C GLN A 10 8.11 -16.72 2.27
N THR A 11 9.23 -17.23 2.72
CA THR A 11 9.59 -18.66 2.65
C THR A 11 8.50 -19.60 3.17
N VAL A 12 7.85 -19.26 4.29
CA VAL A 12 6.82 -20.10 4.90
C VAL A 12 5.54 -20.09 4.08
N VAL A 13 5.05 -18.91 3.70
CA VAL A 13 3.84 -18.75 2.90
C VAL A 13 4.00 -19.42 1.54
N SER A 14 5.11 -19.16 0.87
CA SER A 14 5.43 -19.78 -0.42
C SER A 14 5.40 -21.29 -0.34
N ARG A 15 6.05 -21.88 0.68
CA ARG A 15 6.08 -23.33 0.89
C ARG A 15 4.68 -23.93 1.11
N ILE A 16 3.84 -23.25 1.91
CA ILE A 16 2.47 -23.73 2.17
C ILE A 16 1.66 -23.73 0.88
N ILE A 17 1.71 -22.64 0.11
CA ILE A 17 0.96 -22.52 -1.15
C ILE A 17 1.46 -23.56 -2.17
N GLN A 18 2.77 -23.63 -2.40
CA GLN A 18 3.36 -24.61 -3.34
C GLN A 18 3.00 -26.06 -2.98
N ASN A 19 3.13 -26.42 -1.69
CA ASN A 19 2.78 -27.76 -1.23
C ASN A 19 1.29 -28.08 -1.45
N SER A 20 0.39 -27.10 -1.24
CA SER A 20 -1.03 -27.28 -1.48
C SER A 20 -1.35 -27.54 -2.95
N ILE A 21 -0.66 -26.82 -3.86
CA ILE A 21 -0.80 -27.01 -5.32
C ILE A 21 -0.29 -28.39 -5.74
N VAL A 22 0.98 -28.70 -5.41
CA VAL A 22 1.65 -29.94 -5.83
C VAL A 22 0.93 -31.18 -5.27
N SER A 23 0.45 -31.12 -4.03
CA SER A 23 -0.28 -32.24 -3.43
C SER A 23 -1.76 -32.30 -3.84
N ASN A 24 -2.24 -31.34 -4.65
CA ASN A 24 -3.65 -31.16 -5.02
C ASN A 24 -4.60 -31.07 -3.78
N LYS A 25 -4.09 -30.52 -2.67
CA LYS A 25 -4.82 -30.33 -1.40
C LYS A 25 -5.00 -28.84 -1.10
N VAL A 26 -5.61 -28.13 -2.05
CA VAL A 26 -5.90 -26.71 -1.88
C VAL A 26 -7.12 -26.56 -0.97
N GLY A 27 -6.97 -25.76 0.10
CA GLY A 27 -8.08 -25.42 0.97
C GLY A 27 -9.14 -24.58 0.23
N HIS A 28 -10.36 -24.56 0.75
CA HIS A 28 -11.45 -23.79 0.17
C HIS A 28 -11.38 -22.30 0.53
N ALA A 29 -10.67 -21.92 1.59
CA ALA A 29 -10.59 -20.53 2.06
C ALA A 29 -9.22 -20.22 2.67
N TYR A 30 -8.65 -19.08 2.28
CA TYR A 30 -7.43 -18.51 2.85
C TYR A 30 -7.64 -17.06 3.29
N ILE A 31 -6.93 -16.67 4.33
CA ILE A 31 -6.77 -15.27 4.72
C ILE A 31 -5.31 -14.91 4.52
N PHE A 32 -5.03 -14.02 3.59
CA PHE A 32 -3.72 -13.42 3.38
C PHE A 32 -3.64 -12.13 4.19
N SER A 33 -2.77 -12.07 5.18
CA SER A 33 -2.62 -10.90 6.04
C SER A 33 -1.19 -10.42 6.10
N GLY A 34 -1.00 -9.09 6.01
CA GLY A 34 0.31 -8.44 6.03
C GLY A 34 0.18 -6.93 5.88
N ASP A 35 1.30 -6.20 5.95
CA ASP A 35 1.30 -4.74 5.97
C ASP A 35 1.13 -4.11 4.59
N TYR A 36 1.45 -4.86 3.51
CA TYR A 36 1.47 -4.35 2.15
C TYR A 36 0.49 -5.11 1.26
N GLU A 37 -0.69 -4.53 1.09
CA GLU A 37 -1.81 -5.17 0.40
C GLU A 37 -1.51 -5.56 -1.05
N PRO A 38 -0.85 -4.72 -1.90
CA PRO A 38 -0.55 -5.10 -3.28
C PRO A 38 0.23 -6.42 -3.37
N TYR A 39 1.19 -6.65 -2.48
CA TYR A 39 1.95 -7.89 -2.45
C TYR A 39 1.08 -9.11 -2.10
N LEU A 40 0.09 -8.93 -1.22
CA LEU A 40 -0.86 -9.98 -0.88
C LEU A 40 -1.74 -10.32 -2.10
N ILE A 41 -2.16 -9.29 -2.84
CA ILE A 41 -2.97 -9.43 -4.07
C ILE A 41 -2.15 -10.12 -5.16
N ASP A 42 -0.92 -9.70 -5.39
CA ASP A 42 -0.01 -10.32 -6.35
C ASP A 42 0.23 -11.79 -6.04
N THR A 43 0.37 -12.12 -4.74
CA THR A 43 0.50 -13.52 -4.31
C THR A 43 -0.80 -14.30 -4.52
N ALA A 44 -1.97 -13.70 -4.29
CA ALA A 44 -3.26 -14.33 -4.56
C ALA A 44 -3.44 -14.59 -6.06
N THR A 45 -3.06 -13.63 -6.89
CA THR A 45 -3.07 -13.75 -8.35
C THR A 45 -2.11 -14.84 -8.84
N LEU A 46 -0.89 -14.90 -8.29
CA LEU A 46 0.07 -15.97 -8.60
C LEU A 46 -0.49 -17.35 -8.21
N PHE A 47 -1.11 -17.46 -7.03
CA PHE A 47 -1.74 -18.69 -6.58
C PHE A 47 -2.87 -19.12 -7.53
N ALA A 48 -3.77 -18.20 -7.90
CA ALA A 48 -4.82 -18.48 -8.86
C ALA A 48 -4.26 -18.87 -10.23
N LYS A 49 -3.26 -18.15 -10.73
CA LYS A 49 -2.60 -18.44 -12.02
C LYS A 49 -1.98 -19.84 -12.05
N ALA A 50 -1.38 -20.27 -10.95
CA ALA A 50 -0.84 -21.63 -10.81
C ALA A 50 -1.95 -22.69 -10.84
N LEU A 51 -3.10 -22.41 -10.24
CA LEU A 51 -4.24 -23.33 -10.22
C LEU A 51 -4.94 -23.46 -11.58
N PHE A 52 -4.91 -22.42 -12.40
CA PHE A 52 -5.49 -22.40 -13.74
C PHE A 52 -4.50 -22.85 -14.83
N CYS A 53 -3.20 -22.94 -14.52
CA CYS A 53 -2.18 -23.30 -15.50
C CYS A 53 -2.40 -24.70 -16.05
N GLU A 54 -2.37 -24.84 -17.40
CA GLU A 54 -2.55 -26.12 -18.10
C GLU A 54 -1.30 -27.00 -18.05
N SER A 55 -0.12 -26.39 -17.84
CA SER A 55 1.16 -27.09 -17.84
C SER A 55 2.13 -26.47 -16.81
N PRO A 56 1.81 -26.59 -15.50
CA PRO A 56 2.68 -26.05 -14.46
C PRO A 56 3.94 -26.90 -14.30
N ASP A 57 5.05 -26.26 -13.92
CA ASP A 57 6.26 -26.93 -13.47
C ASP A 57 6.26 -26.98 -11.93
N GLY A 58 5.83 -28.10 -11.38
CA GLY A 58 5.52 -28.22 -9.96
C GLY A 58 4.37 -27.27 -9.55
N ALA A 59 4.67 -26.23 -8.79
CA ALA A 59 3.71 -25.17 -8.45
C ALA A 59 3.83 -23.94 -9.37
N GLU A 60 4.92 -23.81 -10.14
CA GLU A 60 5.18 -22.64 -10.95
C GLU A 60 4.30 -22.61 -12.20
N PRO A 61 3.52 -21.53 -12.46
CA PRO A 61 2.74 -21.44 -13.68
C PRO A 61 3.65 -21.21 -14.89
N CYS A 62 3.36 -21.90 -16.02
CA CYS A 62 4.22 -21.83 -17.21
C CYS A 62 4.31 -20.46 -17.88
N GLY A 63 3.37 -19.55 -17.61
CA GLY A 63 3.34 -18.19 -18.17
C GLY A 63 2.94 -18.09 -19.65
N VAL A 64 2.87 -19.20 -20.39
CA VAL A 64 2.68 -19.19 -21.85
C VAL A 64 1.40 -19.88 -22.34
N CYS A 65 0.77 -20.74 -21.53
CA CYS A 65 -0.48 -21.39 -21.91
C CYS A 65 -1.64 -20.40 -22.04
N ARG A 66 -2.75 -20.85 -22.60
CA ARG A 66 -3.96 -20.02 -22.80
C ARG A 66 -4.43 -19.39 -21.49
N ASN A 67 -4.52 -20.16 -20.42
CA ASN A 67 -5.03 -19.68 -19.14
C ASN A 67 -4.06 -18.71 -18.45
N CYS A 68 -2.74 -18.94 -18.52
CA CYS A 68 -1.77 -17.97 -18.01
C CYS A 68 -1.87 -16.61 -18.71
N ARG A 69 -2.01 -16.59 -20.05
CA ARG A 69 -2.18 -15.33 -20.80
C ARG A 69 -3.50 -14.65 -20.50
N ARG A 70 -4.59 -15.40 -20.28
CA ARG A 70 -5.89 -14.85 -19.88
C ARG A 70 -5.86 -14.26 -18.47
N MET A 71 -5.11 -14.87 -17.54
CA MET A 71 -4.87 -14.31 -16.21
C MET A 71 -4.14 -12.97 -16.31
N ASP A 72 -3.06 -12.90 -17.09
CA ASP A 72 -2.29 -11.67 -17.28
C ASP A 72 -3.12 -10.54 -17.93
N SER A 73 -4.06 -10.89 -18.81
CA SER A 73 -4.97 -9.91 -19.44
C SER A 73 -6.28 -9.69 -18.67
N LYS A 74 -6.42 -10.24 -17.44
CA LYS A 74 -7.64 -10.19 -16.61
C LYS A 74 -8.91 -10.68 -17.35
N ASN A 75 -8.76 -11.62 -18.27
CA ASN A 75 -9.85 -12.14 -19.11
C ASN A 75 -10.14 -13.62 -18.85
N ILE A 76 -10.17 -14.00 -17.58
CA ILE A 76 -10.56 -15.33 -17.12
C ILE A 76 -11.86 -15.25 -16.32
N VAL A 77 -12.86 -16.02 -16.71
CA VAL A 77 -14.21 -15.93 -16.13
C VAL A 77 -14.27 -16.52 -14.72
N ASP A 78 -13.45 -17.53 -14.46
CA ASP A 78 -13.39 -18.25 -13.20
C ASP A 78 -12.50 -17.57 -12.12
N TYR A 79 -11.96 -16.37 -12.42
CA TYR A 79 -11.23 -15.52 -11.47
C TYR A 79 -12.01 -14.21 -11.26
N ILE A 80 -12.44 -13.98 -10.03
CA ILE A 80 -13.26 -12.81 -9.68
C ILE A 80 -12.60 -12.06 -8.53
N GLU A 81 -12.45 -10.76 -8.71
CA GLU A 81 -11.98 -9.84 -7.66
C GLU A 81 -13.15 -9.00 -7.14
N VAL A 82 -13.22 -8.82 -5.83
CA VAL A 82 -14.19 -7.95 -5.15
C VAL A 82 -13.42 -6.89 -4.39
N GLU A 83 -13.66 -5.63 -4.76
CA GLU A 83 -13.08 -4.46 -4.11
C GLU A 83 -14.14 -3.69 -3.32
N PRO A 84 -13.76 -2.92 -2.28
CA PRO A 84 -14.69 -2.05 -1.59
C PRO A 84 -15.34 -1.03 -2.52
N ASP A 85 -16.65 -0.82 -2.39
CA ASP A 85 -17.36 0.31 -2.96
C ASP A 85 -17.30 1.48 -1.97
N GLY A 86 -16.42 2.43 -2.24
CA GLY A 86 -16.07 3.49 -1.31
C GLY A 86 -15.37 2.96 -0.04
N THR A 87 -16.00 3.09 1.11
CA THR A 87 -15.37 2.75 2.40
C THR A 87 -15.66 1.33 2.90
N SER A 88 -16.54 0.57 2.23
CA SER A 88 -16.99 -0.75 2.72
C SER A 88 -17.35 -1.71 1.59
N ILE A 89 -17.29 -3.02 1.91
CA ILE A 89 -17.84 -4.08 1.08
C ILE A 89 -19.24 -4.41 1.59
N LYS A 90 -20.25 -4.16 0.76
CA LYS A 90 -21.65 -4.33 1.10
C LYS A 90 -22.13 -5.76 0.85
N LYS A 91 -23.25 -6.12 1.50
CA LYS A 91 -23.86 -7.45 1.35
C LYS A 91 -24.18 -7.78 -0.10
N GLU A 92 -24.65 -6.81 -0.85
CA GLU A 92 -25.06 -6.96 -2.26
C GLU A 92 -23.89 -7.40 -3.14
N GLN A 93 -22.68 -6.87 -2.90
CA GLN A 93 -21.46 -7.27 -3.64
C GLN A 93 -21.10 -8.75 -3.37
N ILE A 94 -21.21 -9.20 -2.14
CA ILE A 94 -20.96 -10.61 -1.79
C ILE A 94 -22.08 -11.53 -2.32
N GLN A 95 -23.34 -11.09 -2.30
CA GLN A 95 -24.44 -11.84 -2.89
C GLN A 95 -24.30 -11.97 -4.42
N GLN A 96 -23.89 -10.90 -5.10
CA GLN A 96 -23.60 -10.94 -6.52
C GLN A 96 -22.47 -11.94 -6.83
N LEU A 97 -21.36 -11.87 -6.07
CA LEU A 97 -20.27 -12.83 -6.17
C LEU A 97 -20.76 -14.28 -6.03
N LEU A 98 -21.53 -14.58 -5.00
CA LEU A 98 -22.07 -15.94 -4.77
C LEU A 98 -23.05 -16.38 -5.86
N SER A 99 -23.85 -15.46 -6.41
CA SER A 99 -24.74 -15.72 -7.53
C SER A 99 -23.94 -16.03 -8.79
N ASP A 100 -22.92 -15.24 -9.11
CA ASP A 100 -22.05 -15.45 -10.26
C ASP A 100 -21.34 -16.82 -10.21
N LEU A 101 -20.93 -17.23 -9.02
CA LEU A 101 -20.35 -18.56 -8.79
C LEU A 101 -21.34 -19.72 -8.96
N SER A 102 -22.65 -19.45 -8.80
CA SER A 102 -23.69 -20.49 -8.96
C SER A 102 -24.20 -20.58 -10.39
N LEU A 103 -24.22 -19.45 -11.15
CA LEU A 103 -24.78 -19.37 -12.48
C LEU A 103 -23.77 -19.66 -13.60
N ARG A 104 -22.48 -19.44 -13.36
CA ARG A 104 -21.42 -19.72 -14.32
C ARG A 104 -21.01 -21.16 -14.19
N GLY A 105 -21.35 -21.98 -15.21
CA GLY A 105 -20.66 -23.22 -15.43
C GLY A 105 -19.18 -22.89 -15.60
N ALA A 106 -18.34 -23.36 -14.71
CA ALA A 106 -16.92 -23.15 -14.78
C ALA A 106 -16.40 -23.56 -16.17
N GLU A 107 -15.59 -22.71 -16.82
CA GLU A 107 -14.85 -23.12 -18.02
C GLU A 107 -13.84 -24.23 -17.66
N GLY A 108 -13.55 -24.38 -16.36
CA GLY A 108 -12.67 -25.38 -15.78
C GLY A 108 -13.23 -25.94 -14.46
N ASP A 109 -12.45 -26.84 -13.83
CA ASP A 109 -12.82 -27.51 -12.57
C ASP A 109 -12.61 -26.61 -11.33
N ARG A 110 -12.16 -25.36 -11.49
CA ARG A 110 -11.79 -24.46 -10.39
C ARG A 110 -12.30 -23.07 -10.60
N GLN A 111 -12.73 -22.44 -9.50
CA GLN A 111 -13.11 -21.05 -9.42
C GLN A 111 -12.37 -20.40 -8.25
N VAL A 112 -11.75 -19.24 -8.49
CA VAL A 112 -11.02 -18.49 -7.48
C VAL A 112 -11.62 -17.10 -7.38
N TYR A 113 -11.88 -16.65 -6.16
CA TYR A 113 -12.27 -15.27 -5.90
C TYR A 113 -11.40 -14.66 -4.80
N VAL A 114 -11.04 -13.41 -5.04
CA VAL A 114 -10.20 -12.64 -4.15
C VAL A 114 -10.99 -11.45 -3.63
N ILE A 115 -11.08 -11.32 -2.31
CA ILE A 115 -11.76 -10.20 -1.66
C ILE A 115 -10.68 -9.28 -1.11
N HIS A 116 -10.52 -8.12 -1.75
CA HIS A 116 -9.58 -7.09 -1.33
C HIS A 116 -10.10 -6.39 -0.08
N GLN A 117 -9.17 -5.97 0.79
CA GLN A 117 -9.51 -5.24 2.01
C GLN A 117 -10.66 -5.89 2.80
N ALA A 118 -10.61 -7.20 2.95
CA ALA A 118 -11.71 -7.97 3.53
C ALA A 118 -12.16 -7.48 4.93
N HIS A 119 -11.29 -6.74 5.65
CA HIS A 119 -11.65 -6.07 6.91
C HIS A 119 -12.70 -4.96 6.74
N LYS A 120 -12.92 -4.47 5.50
CA LYS A 120 -13.96 -3.48 5.19
C LYS A 120 -15.33 -4.10 4.91
N MET A 121 -15.47 -5.42 4.99
CA MET A 121 -16.77 -6.05 4.87
C MET A 121 -17.70 -5.60 6.02
N THR A 122 -18.93 -5.20 5.66
CA THR A 122 -19.98 -5.05 6.67
C THR A 122 -20.27 -6.39 7.34
N THR A 123 -20.79 -6.38 8.58
CA THR A 123 -21.17 -7.61 9.28
C THR A 123 -22.14 -8.46 8.46
N GLN A 124 -23.05 -7.83 7.71
CA GLN A 124 -23.99 -8.53 6.85
C GLN A 124 -23.31 -9.19 5.64
N ALA A 125 -22.32 -8.50 5.02
CA ALA A 125 -21.51 -9.06 3.95
C ALA A 125 -20.72 -10.27 4.42
N ALA A 126 -20.01 -10.13 5.55
CA ALA A 126 -19.23 -11.19 6.17
C ALA A 126 -20.09 -12.42 6.53
N ASN A 127 -21.27 -12.21 7.09
CA ASN A 127 -22.21 -13.31 7.39
C ASN A 127 -22.73 -14.01 6.13
N SER A 128 -22.91 -13.30 5.02
CA SER A 128 -23.30 -13.91 3.73
C SER A 128 -22.23 -14.87 3.20
N LEU A 129 -20.96 -14.62 3.52
CA LEU A 129 -19.85 -15.50 3.13
C LEU A 129 -19.77 -16.79 3.96
N LEU A 130 -20.29 -16.79 5.20
CA LEU A 130 -20.19 -17.95 6.09
C LEU A 130 -20.83 -19.21 5.49
N LYS A 131 -21.97 -19.06 4.81
CA LYS A 131 -22.63 -20.21 4.14
C LYS A 131 -21.71 -20.87 3.11
N PHE A 132 -20.95 -20.06 2.39
CA PHE A 132 -19.97 -20.57 1.43
C PHE A 132 -18.81 -21.29 2.12
N PHE A 133 -18.33 -20.80 3.27
CA PHE A 133 -17.25 -21.46 4.02
C PHE A 133 -17.70 -22.77 4.69
N GLU A 134 -18.99 -22.93 4.92
CA GLU A 134 -19.55 -24.18 5.46
C GLU A 134 -19.77 -25.22 4.34
N GLU A 135 -20.19 -24.76 3.16
CA GLU A 135 -20.47 -25.62 2.00
C GLU A 135 -19.81 -25.05 0.72
N PRO A 136 -18.48 -25.08 0.60
CA PRO A 136 -17.75 -24.35 -0.45
C PRO A 136 -17.99 -24.89 -1.87
N GLY A 137 -18.50 -26.10 -1.99
CA GLY A 137 -18.54 -26.79 -3.28
C GLY A 137 -17.15 -27.25 -3.76
N VAL A 138 -17.12 -28.13 -4.75
CA VAL A 138 -15.87 -28.66 -5.29
C VAL A 138 -15.18 -27.64 -6.16
N GLY A 139 -13.86 -27.50 -6.05
CA GLY A 139 -13.04 -26.65 -6.92
C GLY A 139 -13.12 -25.15 -6.63
N LYS A 140 -13.81 -24.71 -5.58
CA LYS A 140 -13.93 -23.29 -5.24
C LYS A 140 -12.93 -22.87 -4.18
N LEU A 141 -12.28 -21.73 -4.41
CA LEU A 141 -11.28 -21.13 -3.52
C LEU A 141 -11.62 -19.65 -3.24
N ALA A 142 -11.70 -19.29 -1.95
CA ALA A 142 -11.75 -17.92 -1.47
C ALA A 142 -10.38 -17.47 -0.96
N ILE A 143 -9.94 -16.29 -1.35
CA ILE A 143 -8.78 -15.62 -0.77
C ILE A 143 -9.21 -14.27 -0.24
N LEU A 144 -9.17 -14.09 1.09
CA LEU A 144 -9.44 -12.82 1.74
C LEU A 144 -8.13 -12.11 1.99
N VAL A 145 -7.96 -10.96 1.37
CA VAL A 145 -6.77 -10.12 1.54
C VAL A 145 -7.07 -9.03 2.56
N THR A 146 -6.21 -8.88 3.56
CA THR A 146 -6.40 -7.88 4.62
C THR A 146 -5.11 -7.42 5.25
N THR A 147 -5.01 -6.11 5.56
CA THR A 147 -3.97 -5.54 6.41
C THR A 147 -4.36 -5.51 7.90
N GLN A 148 -5.62 -5.80 8.21
CA GLN A 148 -6.18 -5.74 9.57
C GLN A 148 -6.95 -7.02 9.91
N PRO A 149 -6.27 -8.17 10.07
CA PRO A 149 -6.93 -9.47 10.27
C PRO A 149 -7.76 -9.55 11.56
N GLN A 150 -7.45 -8.70 12.56
CA GLN A 150 -8.19 -8.62 13.82
C GLN A 150 -9.62 -8.09 13.65
N LEU A 151 -9.90 -7.33 12.57
CA LEU A 151 -11.25 -6.81 12.27
C LEU A 151 -12.15 -7.81 11.55
N LEU A 152 -11.58 -8.94 11.07
CA LEU A 152 -12.39 -10.01 10.49
C LEU A 152 -13.17 -10.74 11.60
N LEU A 153 -14.41 -11.14 11.28
CA LEU A 153 -15.23 -11.89 12.21
C LEU A 153 -14.51 -13.18 12.65
N PRO A 154 -14.55 -13.53 13.95
CA PRO A 154 -13.95 -14.77 14.46
C PRO A 154 -14.46 -16.03 13.73
N THR A 155 -15.73 -16.02 13.30
CA THR A 155 -16.36 -17.09 12.52
C THR A 155 -15.74 -17.31 11.14
N ILE A 156 -15.27 -16.25 10.48
CA ILE A 156 -14.50 -16.32 9.23
C ILE A 156 -13.10 -16.84 9.51
N ARG A 157 -12.43 -16.27 10.52
CA ARG A 157 -11.05 -16.63 10.87
C ARG A 157 -10.88 -18.10 11.28
N SER A 158 -11.92 -18.69 11.88
CA SER A 158 -11.90 -20.09 12.29
C SER A 158 -12.12 -21.08 11.15
N ARG A 159 -12.61 -20.64 9.98
CA ARG A 159 -12.93 -21.49 8.81
C ARG A 159 -11.96 -21.32 7.64
N ALA A 160 -11.09 -20.33 7.70
CA ALA A 160 -10.09 -20.08 6.65
C ALA A 160 -8.68 -20.34 7.16
N GLN A 161 -7.81 -20.83 6.30
CA GLN A 161 -6.40 -20.98 6.59
C GLN A 161 -5.73 -19.62 6.60
N GLN A 162 -5.16 -19.22 7.74
CA GLN A 162 -4.50 -17.93 7.87
C GLN A 162 -3.03 -18.05 7.43
N LEU A 163 -2.64 -17.21 6.45
CA LEU A 163 -1.27 -17.03 6.00
C LEU A 163 -0.84 -15.61 6.34
N ALA A 164 -0.03 -15.48 7.40
CA ALA A 164 0.54 -14.20 7.81
C ALA A 164 1.85 -13.97 7.04
N PHE A 165 1.88 -12.88 6.29
CA PHE A 165 3.05 -12.44 5.55
C PHE A 165 3.95 -11.61 6.46
N ARG A 166 5.26 -11.80 6.31
CA ARG A 166 6.25 -10.95 6.96
C ARG A 166 6.18 -9.55 6.35
N PRO A 167 6.47 -8.49 7.13
CA PRO A 167 6.63 -7.16 6.59
C PRO A 167 7.61 -7.16 5.42
N ILE A 168 7.26 -6.43 4.35
CA ILE A 168 8.16 -6.28 3.21
C ILE A 168 9.19 -5.22 3.58
N ASP A 169 10.44 -5.49 3.29
CA ASP A 169 11.48 -4.48 3.39
C ASP A 169 11.30 -3.43 2.29
N ARG A 170 10.68 -2.30 2.66
CA ARG A 170 10.50 -1.16 1.75
C ARG A 170 11.83 -0.65 1.18
N ALA A 171 12.92 -0.83 1.91
CA ALA A 171 14.23 -0.43 1.42
C ALA A 171 14.65 -1.28 0.21
N GLN A 172 14.36 -2.58 0.24
CA GLN A 172 14.62 -3.47 -0.89
C GLN A 172 13.74 -3.11 -2.09
N LEU A 173 12.45 -2.85 -1.86
CA LEU A 173 11.53 -2.41 -2.92
C LEU A 173 11.98 -1.08 -3.54
N ALA A 174 12.39 -0.12 -2.72
CA ALA A 174 12.88 1.18 -3.19
C ALA A 174 14.17 1.05 -4.01
N GLN A 175 15.06 0.14 -3.62
CA GLN A 175 16.25 -0.17 -4.40
C GLN A 175 15.89 -0.72 -5.78
N THR A 176 15.00 -1.71 -5.85
CA THR A 176 14.53 -2.28 -7.11
C THR A 176 13.87 -1.23 -8.00
N MET A 177 13.00 -0.39 -7.42
CA MET A 177 12.30 0.68 -8.15
C MET A 177 13.27 1.75 -8.66
N SER A 178 14.28 2.12 -7.86
CA SER A 178 15.28 3.10 -8.26
C SER A 178 16.13 2.62 -9.44
N GLU A 179 16.46 1.33 -9.48
CA GLU A 179 17.19 0.70 -10.59
C GLU A 179 16.33 0.60 -11.85
N GLU A 180 15.06 0.16 -11.72
CA GLU A 180 14.13 0.02 -12.85
C GLU A 180 13.82 1.36 -13.52
N LEU A 181 13.58 2.41 -12.73
CA LEU A 181 13.17 3.73 -13.23
C LEU A 181 14.34 4.71 -13.40
N SER A 182 15.57 4.29 -13.07
CA SER A 182 16.74 5.18 -13.10
C SER A 182 16.55 6.48 -12.29
N CYS A 183 15.81 6.39 -11.16
CA CYS A 183 15.58 7.49 -10.23
C CYS A 183 16.44 7.33 -8.96
N THR A 184 16.46 8.34 -8.10
CA THR A 184 17.17 8.23 -6.82
C THR A 184 16.43 7.29 -5.86
N TYR A 185 17.18 6.57 -5.02
CA TYR A 185 16.62 5.73 -3.97
C TYR A 185 15.63 6.50 -3.07
N ASP A 186 15.95 7.74 -2.73
CA ASP A 186 15.12 8.58 -1.87
C ASP A 186 13.74 8.85 -2.49
N LEU A 187 13.70 9.17 -3.79
CA LEU A 187 12.45 9.36 -4.52
C LEU A 187 11.63 8.07 -4.59
N ALA A 188 12.28 6.93 -4.88
CA ALA A 188 11.62 5.64 -4.92
C ALA A 188 11.04 5.25 -3.54
N TYR A 189 11.80 5.44 -2.48
CA TYR A 189 11.37 5.13 -1.12
C TYR A 189 10.18 6.00 -0.69
N LEU A 190 10.25 7.31 -0.95
CA LEU A 190 9.18 8.26 -0.63
C LEU A 190 7.93 7.99 -1.46
N ALA A 191 8.06 7.68 -2.75
CA ALA A 191 6.94 7.31 -3.59
C ALA A 191 6.22 6.05 -3.05
N LEU A 192 6.97 4.99 -2.69
CA LEU A 192 6.42 3.77 -2.08
C LEU A 192 5.82 3.99 -0.68
N THR A 193 6.20 5.05 0.00
CA THR A 193 5.64 5.40 1.30
C THR A 193 4.30 6.13 1.15
N VAL A 194 4.24 7.09 0.22
CA VAL A 194 3.04 7.89 -0.08
C VAL A 194 2.02 7.08 -0.88
N TYR A 195 2.49 6.28 -1.83
CA TYR A 195 1.68 5.41 -2.68
C TYR A 195 2.01 3.95 -2.38
N PRO A 196 1.21 3.26 -1.54
CA PRO A 196 1.52 1.89 -1.12
C PRO A 196 1.50 0.85 -2.24
N LYS A 197 0.85 1.14 -3.37
CA LYS A 197 0.85 0.24 -4.53
C LYS A 197 2.05 0.54 -5.43
N TRP A 198 2.72 -0.53 -5.88
CA TRP A 198 3.87 -0.43 -6.78
C TRP A 198 3.57 0.39 -8.05
N ASP A 199 2.44 0.07 -8.71
CA ASP A 199 2.05 0.73 -9.95
C ASP A 199 1.73 2.21 -9.74
N ASP A 200 1.04 2.56 -8.64
CA ASP A 200 0.72 3.95 -8.29
C ASP A 200 2.00 4.75 -7.97
N ALA A 201 2.95 4.14 -7.25
CA ALA A 201 4.25 4.74 -6.94
C ALA A 201 5.11 4.94 -8.21
N LYS A 202 5.09 3.94 -9.11
CA LYS A 202 5.76 4.00 -10.39
C LYS A 202 5.19 5.12 -11.26
N GLU A 203 3.86 5.18 -11.42
CA GLU A 203 3.18 6.25 -12.14
C GLU A 203 3.49 7.64 -11.56
N ALA A 204 3.53 7.76 -10.22
CA ALA A 204 3.88 9.02 -9.56
C ALA A 204 5.31 9.47 -9.88
N LEU A 205 6.26 8.53 -9.97
CA LEU A 205 7.66 8.82 -10.31
C LEU A 205 7.88 9.15 -11.79
N GLU A 206 7.07 8.58 -12.68
CA GLU A 206 7.09 8.89 -14.11
C GLU A 206 6.50 10.29 -14.38
N GLN A 207 5.69 10.83 -13.47
CA GLN A 207 5.16 12.19 -13.55
C GLN A 207 6.13 13.19 -12.94
N GLU A 208 6.48 14.22 -13.67
CA GLU A 208 7.31 15.34 -13.17
C GLU A 208 6.75 16.01 -11.91
N TRP A 209 5.44 15.89 -11.71
CA TRP A 209 4.73 16.48 -10.58
C TRP A 209 5.29 16.02 -9.22
N PHE A 210 5.53 14.71 -9.04
CA PHE A 210 6.03 14.17 -7.77
C PHE A 210 7.48 14.61 -7.50
N VAL A 211 8.30 14.65 -8.55
CA VAL A 211 9.68 15.13 -8.45
C VAL A 211 9.71 16.62 -8.07
N GLN A 212 8.81 17.42 -8.66
CA GLN A 212 8.64 18.83 -8.29
C GLN A 212 8.12 18.99 -6.86
N ALA A 213 7.20 18.14 -6.41
CA ALA A 213 6.70 18.11 -5.03
C ALA A 213 7.84 17.87 -4.03
N TYR A 214 8.71 16.90 -4.29
CA TYR A 214 9.93 16.67 -3.50
C TYR A 214 10.81 17.94 -3.44
N GLY A 215 11.09 18.56 -4.58
CA GLY A 215 11.86 19.79 -4.66
C GLY A 215 11.24 20.96 -3.88
N LEU A 216 9.91 21.05 -3.87
CA LEU A 216 9.19 22.07 -3.09
C LEU A 216 9.27 21.83 -1.59
N VAL A 217 9.28 20.58 -1.15
CA VAL A 217 9.52 20.25 0.26
C VAL A 217 10.91 20.70 0.70
N VAL A 218 11.95 20.44 -0.09
CA VAL A 218 13.31 20.92 0.20
C VAL A 218 13.36 22.44 0.28
N GLN A 219 12.70 23.15 -0.66
CA GLN A 219 12.61 24.61 -0.62
C GLN A 219 11.86 25.12 0.62
N LEU A 220 10.76 24.47 1.03
CA LEU A 220 10.03 24.79 2.26
C LEU A 220 10.95 24.74 3.49
N ILE A 221 11.77 23.69 3.58
CA ILE A 221 12.71 23.48 4.67
C ILE A 221 13.82 24.54 4.64
N GLU A 222 14.30 24.90 3.45
CA GLU A 222 15.24 26.03 3.31
C GLU A 222 14.66 27.36 3.82
N VAL A 223 13.40 27.65 3.46
CA VAL A 223 12.68 28.85 3.93
C VAL A 223 12.54 28.81 5.45
N LEU A 224 12.09 27.69 6.01
CA LEU A 224 11.98 27.48 7.47
C LEU A 224 13.32 27.62 8.20
N THR A 225 14.43 27.28 7.55
CA THR A 225 15.77 27.34 8.14
C THR A 225 16.39 28.72 8.06
N LYS A 226 16.30 29.36 6.90
CA LYS A 226 17.04 30.58 6.60
C LYS A 226 16.18 31.86 6.73
N ARG A 227 14.88 31.77 6.43
CA ARG A 227 13.98 32.92 6.31
C ARG A 227 12.54 32.58 6.76
N PRO A 228 12.33 32.12 8.01
CA PRO A 228 11.02 31.65 8.48
C PRO A 228 9.90 32.70 8.35
N GLN A 229 10.22 33.97 8.36
CA GLN A 229 9.26 35.07 8.13
C GLN A 229 8.65 35.09 6.72
N GLU A 230 9.31 34.48 5.73
CA GLU A 230 8.85 34.39 4.34
C GLU A 230 7.95 33.16 4.09
N LEU A 231 7.69 32.33 5.11
CA LEU A 231 6.96 31.07 4.96
C LEU A 231 5.56 31.25 4.36
N LEU A 232 4.82 32.26 4.80
CA LEU A 232 3.47 32.54 4.26
C LEU A 232 3.51 32.97 2.79
N LEU A 233 4.50 33.76 2.42
CA LEU A 233 4.68 34.21 1.04
C LEU A 233 5.05 32.98 0.15
N PHE A 234 5.98 32.17 0.59
CA PHE A 234 6.33 30.90 -0.08
C PHE A 234 5.11 29.98 -0.23
N ALA A 235 4.28 29.90 0.82
CA ALA A 235 3.06 29.12 0.81
C ALA A 235 2.11 29.55 -0.32
N GLN A 236 1.86 30.85 -0.45
CA GLN A 236 0.93 31.42 -1.43
C GLN A 236 1.49 31.36 -2.86
N GLU A 237 2.76 31.68 -3.05
CA GLU A 237 3.35 31.80 -4.38
C GLU A 237 3.73 30.46 -5.00
N LYS A 238 4.21 29.51 -4.20
CA LYS A 238 4.78 28.25 -4.71
C LYS A 238 4.02 27.02 -4.24
N TRP A 239 3.83 26.87 -2.93
CA TRP A 239 3.28 25.65 -2.34
C TRP A 239 1.85 25.39 -2.79
N LEU A 240 0.93 26.33 -2.56
CA LEU A 240 -0.47 26.21 -2.96
C LEU A 240 -0.67 26.30 -4.49
N GLY A 241 0.28 26.84 -5.22
CA GLY A 241 0.30 26.84 -6.68
C GLY A 241 0.56 25.46 -7.27
N HIS A 242 1.36 24.62 -6.60
CA HIS A 242 1.67 23.25 -7.00
C HIS A 242 0.66 22.25 -6.41
N PHE A 243 0.40 22.33 -5.11
CA PHE A 243 -0.54 21.48 -4.37
C PHE A 243 -1.95 22.09 -4.38
N LYS A 244 -2.62 22.07 -5.54
CA LYS A 244 -3.92 22.73 -5.74
C LYS A 244 -5.09 21.98 -5.10
N GLY A 245 -5.00 20.65 -5.10
CA GLY A 245 -6.03 19.77 -4.58
C GLY A 245 -5.73 19.27 -3.16
N ARG A 246 -6.77 18.77 -2.49
CA ARG A 246 -6.62 18.20 -1.15
C ARG A 246 -5.65 17.03 -1.11
N ASN A 247 -5.75 16.10 -2.07
CA ASN A 247 -4.88 14.94 -2.15
C ASN A 247 -3.43 15.34 -2.45
N GLU A 248 -3.23 16.31 -3.34
CA GLU A 248 -1.90 16.82 -3.66
C GLU A 248 -1.26 17.49 -2.43
N LEU A 249 -2.03 18.32 -1.70
CA LEU A 249 -1.54 18.96 -0.48
C LEU A 249 -1.22 17.92 0.61
N ARG A 250 -2.02 16.85 0.73
CA ARG A 250 -1.72 15.74 1.63
C ARG A 250 -0.36 15.11 1.31
N VAL A 251 -0.11 14.81 0.03
CA VAL A 251 1.20 14.26 -0.41
C VAL A 251 2.35 15.19 -0.03
N GLY A 252 2.23 16.49 -0.28
CA GLY A 252 3.25 17.46 0.12
C GLY A 252 3.51 17.47 1.62
N LEU A 253 2.45 17.36 2.44
CA LEU A 253 2.58 17.29 3.90
C LEU A 253 3.18 15.98 4.37
N GLU A 254 2.85 14.84 3.78
CA GLU A 254 3.46 13.54 4.09
C GLU A 254 4.96 13.52 3.76
N LEU A 255 5.36 14.08 2.61
CA LEU A 255 6.78 14.23 2.27
C LEU A 255 7.53 15.12 3.29
N PHE A 256 6.90 16.23 3.71
CA PHE A 256 7.47 17.13 4.72
C PHE A 256 7.56 16.45 6.10
N GLU A 257 6.55 15.66 6.47
CA GLU A 257 6.55 14.87 7.70
C GLU A 257 7.75 13.90 7.75
N HIS A 258 7.96 13.12 6.69
CA HIS A 258 9.09 12.19 6.63
C HIS A 258 10.44 12.90 6.74
N TRP A 259 10.55 14.11 6.21
CA TRP A 259 11.75 14.91 6.40
C TRP A 259 11.94 15.31 7.87
N LEU A 260 10.87 15.73 8.55
CA LEU A 260 10.91 16.09 9.98
C LEU A 260 11.24 14.89 10.88
N GLU A 261 10.70 13.71 10.55
CA GLU A 261 11.01 12.46 11.25
C GLU A 261 12.50 12.11 11.15
N GLU A 262 13.09 12.18 9.96
CA GLU A 262 14.53 11.98 9.75
C GLU A 262 15.35 13.03 10.53
N ALA A 263 14.92 14.30 10.51
CA ALA A 263 15.57 15.37 11.28
C ALA A 263 15.52 15.10 12.80
N LEU A 264 14.41 14.59 13.30
CA LEU A 264 14.26 14.19 14.70
C LEU A 264 15.18 13.01 15.04
N HIS A 265 15.25 11.99 14.18
CA HIS A 265 16.17 10.86 14.37
C HIS A 265 17.63 11.29 14.42
N LEU A 266 18.04 12.19 13.52
CA LEU A 266 19.37 12.79 13.53
C LEU A 266 19.67 13.57 14.81
N LYS A 267 18.67 14.24 15.38
CA LYS A 267 18.83 15.01 16.61
C LYS A 267 18.97 14.14 17.86
N VAL A 268 18.30 12.98 17.87
CA VAL A 268 18.19 12.11 19.06
C VAL A 268 19.25 11.02 19.10
N ARG A 269 19.78 10.58 17.95
CA ARG A 269 20.69 9.43 17.83
C ARG A 269 22.06 9.85 17.36
N ASP A 270 23.07 9.77 18.21
CA ASP A 270 24.44 10.24 17.94
C ASP A 270 25.14 9.64 16.71
N MET A 271 24.74 8.46 16.26
CA MET A 271 25.33 7.77 15.09
C MET A 271 24.32 7.50 13.97
N TYR A 272 23.25 8.27 13.91
CA TYR A 272 22.25 8.10 12.86
C TYR A 272 22.71 8.79 11.57
N ALA A 273 22.67 8.06 10.47
CA ALA A 273 22.81 8.63 9.13
C ALA A 273 21.41 8.74 8.48
N PRO A 274 21.06 9.85 7.83
CA PRO A 274 19.78 9.98 7.16
C PRO A 274 19.60 8.86 6.15
N LYS A 275 18.43 8.25 6.17
CA LYS A 275 18.05 7.22 5.19
C LYS A 275 17.44 7.86 3.95
N LEU A 276 16.76 8.99 4.14
CA LEU A 276 16.09 9.77 3.12
C LEU A 276 16.74 11.15 2.99
N PHE A 277 16.56 11.78 1.83
CA PHE A 277 17.11 13.11 1.55
C PHE A 277 18.63 13.18 1.80
N LYS A 278 19.36 12.11 1.43
CA LYS A 278 20.80 11.98 1.72
C LYS A 278 21.65 13.12 1.14
N ASN A 279 21.23 13.68 0.01
CA ASN A 279 21.90 14.80 -0.62
C ASN A 279 21.74 16.12 0.15
N GLU A 280 20.81 16.17 1.10
CA GLU A 280 20.43 17.36 1.86
C GLU A 280 21.06 17.38 3.27
N ALA A 281 22.17 16.65 3.51
CA ALA A 281 22.80 16.54 4.82
C ALA A 281 23.18 17.90 5.41
N ALA A 282 23.64 18.85 4.60
CA ALA A 282 23.95 20.20 5.05
C ALA A 282 22.70 20.96 5.53
N LEU A 283 21.58 20.77 4.84
CA LEU A 283 20.29 21.38 5.22
C LEU A 283 19.75 20.77 6.51
N TYR A 284 19.86 19.45 6.71
CA TYR A 284 19.54 18.80 7.98
C TYR A 284 20.31 19.41 9.14
N ASN A 285 21.62 19.47 9.02
CA ASN A 285 22.48 20.03 10.08
C ASN A 285 22.10 21.48 10.41
N ALA A 286 21.86 22.32 9.39
CA ALA A 286 21.45 23.69 9.59
C ALA A 286 20.06 23.79 10.25
N PHE A 287 19.13 22.92 9.87
CA PHE A 287 17.77 22.91 10.42
C PHE A 287 17.72 22.48 11.88
N ILE A 288 18.43 21.40 12.23
CA ILE A 288 18.41 20.84 13.60
C ILE A 288 19.29 21.62 14.58
N GLN A 289 20.27 22.40 14.11
CA GLN A 289 21.25 23.09 14.95
C GLN A 289 20.57 23.98 16.01
N ASN A 290 19.56 24.75 15.60
CA ASN A 290 18.86 25.71 16.44
C ASN A 290 17.49 25.23 16.93
N ARG A 291 17.18 23.94 16.79
CA ARG A 291 15.90 23.38 17.20
C ARG A 291 16.10 22.32 18.28
N SER A 292 15.29 22.40 19.33
CA SER A 292 15.21 21.34 20.35
C SER A 292 14.40 20.16 19.86
N VAL A 293 14.53 19.00 20.51
CA VAL A 293 13.69 17.83 20.28
C VAL A 293 12.21 18.20 20.41
N THR A 294 11.84 18.98 21.44
CA THR A 294 10.46 19.44 21.66
C THR A 294 9.93 20.25 20.48
N LYS A 295 10.74 21.14 19.87
CA LYS A 295 10.35 21.93 18.70
C LYS A 295 10.13 21.05 17.47
N LEU A 296 10.98 20.05 17.25
CA LEU A 296 10.83 19.07 16.16
C LEU A 296 9.57 18.22 16.33
N THR A 297 9.32 17.73 17.55
CA THR A 297 8.11 16.97 17.86
C THR A 297 6.85 17.82 17.63
N HIS A 298 6.86 19.07 18.09
CA HIS A 298 5.73 19.99 17.86
C HIS A 298 5.51 20.27 16.37
N ALA A 299 6.55 20.36 15.56
CA ALA A 299 6.42 20.52 14.11
C ALA A 299 5.75 19.30 13.47
N ILE A 300 6.15 18.05 13.86
CA ILE A 300 5.53 16.81 13.40
C ILE A 300 4.05 16.76 13.81
N GLU A 301 3.73 17.04 15.06
CA GLU A 301 2.34 17.11 15.55
C GLU A 301 1.50 18.13 14.78
N SER A 302 2.08 19.27 14.42
CA SER A 302 1.41 20.30 13.63
C SER A 302 1.11 19.84 12.21
N VAL A 303 2.02 19.09 11.58
CA VAL A 303 1.82 18.49 10.26
C VAL A 303 0.74 17.41 10.33
N HIS A 304 0.77 16.51 11.32
CA HIS A 304 -0.30 15.52 11.55
C HIS A 304 -1.67 16.19 11.70
N ALA A 305 -1.74 17.26 12.51
CA ALA A 305 -2.98 18.01 12.68
C ALA A 305 -3.46 18.65 11.36
N ALA A 306 -2.55 19.06 10.49
CA ALA A 306 -2.89 19.59 9.18
C ALA A 306 -3.43 18.49 8.25
N ILE A 307 -2.79 17.32 8.20
CA ILE A 307 -3.26 16.16 7.42
C ILE A 307 -4.66 15.75 7.90
N TRP A 308 -4.87 15.62 9.21
CA TRP A 308 -6.17 15.28 9.77
C TRP A 308 -7.27 16.30 9.40
N ARG A 309 -6.95 17.63 9.40
CA ARG A 309 -7.89 18.67 8.95
C ARG A 309 -8.28 18.50 7.48
N LEU A 310 -7.34 18.11 6.62
CA LEU A 310 -7.64 17.83 5.21
C LEU A 310 -8.61 16.63 5.07
N GLU A 311 -8.41 15.58 5.84
CA GLU A 311 -9.30 14.41 5.89
C GLU A 311 -10.70 14.78 6.42
N ALA A 312 -10.76 15.69 7.39
CA ALA A 312 -12.00 16.26 7.93
C ALA A 312 -12.67 17.31 7.00
N ASN A 313 -12.24 17.41 5.74
CA ASN A 313 -12.79 18.31 4.74
C ASN A 313 -12.62 19.82 5.03
N VAL A 314 -11.65 20.22 5.85
CA VAL A 314 -11.29 21.62 6.04
C VAL A 314 -10.65 22.19 4.76
N ASN A 315 -10.80 23.49 4.56
CA ASN A 315 -10.23 24.19 3.40
C ASN A 315 -8.70 24.02 3.35
N PRO A 316 -8.12 23.58 2.22
CA PRO A 316 -6.68 23.33 2.09
C PRO A 316 -5.82 24.56 2.36
N GLN A 317 -6.20 25.73 1.84
CA GLN A 317 -5.46 26.98 2.04
C GLN A 317 -5.41 27.36 3.52
N LEU A 318 -6.56 27.39 4.20
CA LEU A 318 -6.63 27.69 5.64
C LEU A 318 -5.86 26.68 6.49
N THR A 319 -5.86 25.41 6.07
CA THR A 319 -5.09 24.35 6.74
C THR A 319 -3.60 24.65 6.67
N PHE A 320 -3.07 25.00 5.50
CA PHE A 320 -1.65 25.29 5.34
C PHE A 320 -1.23 26.64 5.95
N GLU A 321 -2.07 27.66 5.88
CA GLU A 321 -1.84 28.93 6.57
C GLU A 321 -1.74 28.73 8.09
N ARG A 322 -2.64 27.92 8.66
CA ARG A 322 -2.58 27.56 10.09
C ARG A 322 -1.30 26.81 10.43
N LEU A 323 -0.94 25.82 9.62
CA LEU A 323 0.32 25.08 9.79
C LEU A 323 1.52 26.03 9.77
N SER A 324 1.53 26.98 8.84
CA SER A 324 2.61 27.96 8.72
C SER A 324 2.80 28.80 10.00
N PHE A 325 1.72 29.18 10.66
CA PHE A 325 1.77 29.86 11.97
C PHE A 325 2.27 28.95 13.09
N ASP A 326 1.83 27.70 13.11
CA ASP A 326 2.23 26.75 14.14
C ASP A 326 3.73 26.39 14.02
N LEU A 327 4.26 26.27 12.79
CA LEU A 327 5.69 26.06 12.52
C LEU A 327 6.60 27.27 12.87
N GLN A 328 6.07 28.48 12.84
CA GLN A 328 6.83 29.69 13.23
C GLN A 328 6.90 29.90 14.73
N LYS A 329 5.93 29.40 15.49
CA LYS A 329 5.87 29.50 16.96
C LYS A 329 6.75 28.50 17.69
N GLY A 330 7.03 27.37 17.07
CA GLY A 330 7.90 26.32 17.59
C GLY A 330 9.35 26.53 17.20
#